data_afcb3c70e8c09ed2b3fb423c457e7ef3
#
_entry.id   afcb3c70e8c09ed2b3fb423c457e7ef3
#
_cell.length_a   1.000
_cell.length_b   1.000
_cell.length_c   1.000
_cell.angle_alpha   90.00
_cell.angle_beta   90.00
_cell.angle_gamma   90.00
#
_symmetry.space_group_name_H-M   'P 1'
#
loop_
_entity.id
_entity.type
_entity.pdbx_description
1 polymer ?
#
loop_
_entity_poly.entity_id
_entity_poly.type
_entity_poly.pdbx_seq_one_letter_code
_entity_poly.pdbx_strand_id
1 'polypeptide(L)'
;MNKGFQNKVAVITGAAQGIGRRVAERFVAEGGRLLAVDRSELVHELVDQLGQGAEVLTLTADLEQFADCHRVMDAAKERFGRLDILINNVGGTIWAKPFEHYQEHEIEAEVRRSLFPTLWCCHAALPHMLEQGSGAIVNVSSIATRSLNRVPYGAAKGGVNALTACLAFENAQRGIRVNATAPGGTEAPPRRIPRNTAEQSEQEKVWYQQIVDQTVDSTLMKRYGSVDEQAGAILFLASDEASYITGVTLPVGGGDLG
;
A
#
# COMPACT_ATOMS: atom_id res chain seq x y z
N MET A 1 5.25 26.12 -0.06
CA MET A 1 4.88 24.69 0.07
C MET A 1 5.95 24.02 0.90
N ASN A 2 5.55 23.26 1.89
CA ASN A 2 6.50 22.52 2.73
C ASN A 2 7.14 21.40 1.87
N LYS A 3 8.45 21.42 1.67
CA LYS A 3 9.17 20.40 0.88
C LYS A 3 9.61 19.25 1.79
N GLY A 4 8.65 18.55 2.39
CA GLY A 4 8.91 17.54 3.40
C GLY A 4 9.74 16.34 2.94
N PHE A 5 9.82 16.08 1.61
CA PHE A 5 10.56 14.96 1.03
C PHE A 5 11.74 15.37 0.13
N GLN A 6 12.22 16.60 0.26
CA GLN A 6 13.37 17.06 -0.54
C GLN A 6 14.57 16.12 -0.33
N ASN A 7 15.16 15.65 -1.43
CA ASN A 7 16.30 14.72 -1.47
C ASN A 7 15.98 13.29 -0.96
N LYS A 8 14.74 12.95 -0.61
CA LYS A 8 14.34 11.59 -0.27
C LYS A 8 13.98 10.81 -1.53
N VAL A 9 14.32 9.53 -1.56
CA VAL A 9 13.97 8.59 -2.63
C VAL A 9 12.94 7.60 -2.09
N ALA A 10 11.81 7.47 -2.78
CA ALA A 10 10.80 6.48 -2.45
C ALA A 10 10.56 5.47 -3.57
N VAL A 11 10.30 4.23 -3.19
CA VAL A 11 9.60 3.25 -4.01
C VAL A 11 8.14 3.19 -3.53
N ILE A 12 7.20 3.41 -4.45
CA ILE A 12 5.76 3.33 -4.18
C ILE A 12 5.14 2.26 -5.08
N THR A 13 4.58 1.23 -4.46
CA THR A 13 3.98 0.09 -5.16
C THR A 13 2.48 0.27 -5.36
N GLY A 14 1.92 -0.30 -6.45
CA GLY A 14 0.51 -0.11 -6.80
C GLY A 14 0.19 1.35 -7.16
N ALA A 15 1.11 2.01 -7.86
CA ALA A 15 1.08 3.45 -8.11
C ALA A 15 0.27 3.86 -9.36
N ALA A 16 -0.27 2.92 -10.14
CA ALA A 16 -1.02 3.24 -11.36
C ALA A 16 -2.38 3.91 -11.09
N GLN A 17 -3.01 3.66 -9.94
CA GLN A 17 -4.34 4.19 -9.61
C GLN A 17 -4.60 4.25 -8.10
N GLY A 18 -5.68 4.94 -7.69
CA GLY A 18 -6.20 4.95 -6.32
C GLY A 18 -5.23 5.58 -5.31
N ILE A 19 -5.12 4.96 -4.12
CA ILE A 19 -4.30 5.48 -3.01
C ILE A 19 -2.83 5.60 -3.44
N GLY A 20 -2.25 4.54 -4.05
CA GLY A 20 -0.83 4.55 -4.44
C GLY A 20 -0.50 5.66 -5.42
N ARG A 21 -1.37 5.93 -6.41
CA ARG A 21 -1.20 7.04 -7.34
C ARG A 21 -1.23 8.37 -6.61
N ARG A 22 -2.20 8.58 -5.72
CA ARG A 22 -2.33 9.83 -4.98
C ARG A 22 -1.14 10.09 -4.04
N VAL A 23 -0.63 9.04 -3.41
CA VAL A 23 0.61 9.10 -2.61
C VAL A 23 1.80 9.50 -3.48
N ALA A 24 1.95 8.90 -4.66
CA ALA A 24 3.02 9.21 -5.62
C ALA A 24 2.98 10.68 -6.06
N GLU A 25 1.80 11.18 -6.44
CA GLU A 25 1.59 12.58 -6.85
C GLU A 25 2.00 13.55 -5.74
N ARG A 26 1.53 13.33 -4.51
CA ARG A 26 1.84 14.21 -3.37
C ARG A 26 3.29 14.13 -2.95
N PHE A 27 3.89 12.92 -2.94
CA PHE A 27 5.30 12.75 -2.60
C PHE A 27 6.22 13.56 -3.52
N VAL A 28 5.96 13.51 -4.83
CA VAL A 28 6.73 14.30 -5.81
C VAL A 28 6.44 15.80 -5.68
N ALA A 29 5.20 16.21 -5.45
CA ALA A 29 4.85 17.61 -5.22
C ALA A 29 5.56 18.20 -3.98
N GLU A 30 5.90 17.36 -3.00
CA GLU A 30 6.66 17.72 -1.80
C GLU A 30 8.20 17.58 -1.98
N GLY A 31 8.67 17.38 -3.22
CA GLY A 31 10.09 17.42 -3.60
C GLY A 31 10.81 16.07 -3.56
N GLY A 32 10.08 14.97 -3.42
CA GLY A 32 10.64 13.61 -3.41
C GLY A 32 11.01 13.10 -4.81
N ARG A 33 11.99 12.19 -4.87
CA ARG A 33 12.39 11.43 -6.05
C ARG A 33 11.72 10.06 -6.01
N LEU A 34 11.05 9.67 -7.08
CA LEU A 34 10.13 8.55 -7.08
C LEU A 34 10.53 7.43 -8.04
N LEU A 35 10.49 6.18 -7.56
CA LEU A 35 10.27 5.02 -8.39
C LEU A 35 8.84 4.51 -8.16
N ALA A 36 7.97 4.69 -9.15
CA ALA A 36 6.58 4.22 -9.12
C ALA A 36 6.45 2.87 -9.81
N VAL A 37 5.81 1.91 -9.14
CA VAL A 37 5.70 0.54 -9.60
C VAL A 37 4.26 0.07 -9.64
N ASP A 38 3.88 -0.57 -10.73
CA ASP A 38 2.61 -1.30 -10.86
C ASP A 38 2.79 -2.47 -11.83
N ARG A 39 1.87 -3.42 -11.82
CA ARG A 39 1.83 -4.47 -12.85
C ARG A 39 1.23 -3.98 -14.19
N SER A 40 0.62 -2.82 -14.18
CA SER A 40 -0.04 -2.19 -15.33
C SER A 40 0.82 -1.08 -15.92
N GLU A 41 0.88 -1.04 -17.26
CA GLU A 41 1.51 0.03 -18.04
C GLU A 41 0.93 1.43 -17.71
N LEU A 42 -0.26 1.52 -17.12
CA LEU A 42 -0.85 2.79 -16.68
C LEU A 42 0.04 3.56 -15.69
N VAL A 43 1.00 2.89 -15.05
CA VAL A 43 1.96 3.55 -14.16
C VAL A 43 2.82 4.58 -14.92
N HIS A 44 3.06 4.37 -16.20
CA HIS A 44 3.89 5.26 -17.01
C HIS A 44 3.23 6.62 -17.28
N GLU A 45 1.90 6.73 -17.17
CA GLU A 45 1.19 8.02 -17.27
C GLU A 45 1.60 9.02 -16.17
N LEU A 46 2.17 8.55 -15.05
CA LEU A 46 2.64 9.42 -13.97
C LEU A 46 3.75 10.36 -14.42
N VAL A 47 4.63 9.93 -15.33
CA VAL A 47 5.73 10.75 -15.84
C VAL A 47 5.20 12.00 -16.54
N ASP A 48 4.22 11.82 -17.43
CA ASP A 48 3.62 12.93 -18.18
C ASP A 48 2.81 13.86 -17.29
N GLN A 49 2.11 13.31 -16.30
CA GLN A 49 1.25 14.06 -15.39
C GLN A 49 2.04 14.89 -14.37
N LEU A 50 3.16 14.39 -13.89
CA LEU A 50 3.99 15.08 -12.90
C LEU A 50 4.87 16.16 -13.51
N GLY A 51 5.01 16.17 -14.85
CA GLY A 51 5.62 17.25 -15.62
C GLY A 51 7.15 17.21 -15.65
N GLN A 52 7.69 18.10 -16.52
CA GLN A 52 9.13 18.27 -16.70
C GLN A 52 9.77 18.85 -15.43
N GLY A 53 10.77 18.16 -14.90
CA GLY A 53 11.50 18.53 -13.67
C GLY A 53 11.22 17.63 -12.47
N ALA A 54 10.22 16.75 -12.54
CA ALA A 54 10.04 15.70 -11.55
C ALA A 54 11.03 14.54 -11.78
N GLU A 55 11.78 14.17 -10.76
CA GLU A 55 12.67 13.00 -10.82
C GLU A 55 11.86 11.71 -10.57
N VAL A 56 11.22 11.20 -11.62
CA VAL A 56 10.36 10.03 -11.57
C VAL A 56 10.89 8.95 -12.51
N LEU A 57 11.00 7.73 -11.99
CA LEU A 57 11.16 6.50 -12.73
C LEU A 57 9.90 5.65 -12.55
N THR A 58 9.43 5.02 -13.61
CA THR A 58 8.29 4.10 -13.56
C THR A 58 8.72 2.72 -14.05
N LEU A 59 8.26 1.67 -13.36
CA LEU A 59 8.51 0.29 -13.76
C LEU A 59 7.23 -0.54 -13.76
N THR A 60 7.06 -1.34 -14.81
CA THR A 60 6.09 -2.44 -14.80
C THR A 60 6.72 -3.67 -14.17
N ALA A 61 6.09 -4.18 -13.09
CA ALA A 61 6.56 -5.34 -12.35
C ALA A 61 5.40 -6.09 -11.67
N ASP A 62 5.47 -7.41 -11.66
CA ASP A 62 4.55 -8.25 -10.89
C ASP A 62 5.16 -8.55 -9.51
N LEU A 63 4.75 -7.80 -8.51
CA LEU A 63 5.27 -7.94 -7.14
C LEU A 63 4.76 -9.21 -6.42
N GLU A 64 3.92 -10.02 -7.06
CA GLU A 64 3.66 -11.40 -6.65
C GLU A 64 4.85 -12.34 -7.00
N GLN A 65 5.87 -11.85 -7.70
CA GLN A 65 7.12 -12.52 -8.00
C GLN A 65 8.27 -11.96 -7.16
N PHE A 66 8.96 -12.83 -6.42
CA PHE A 66 10.07 -12.44 -5.53
C PHE A 66 11.20 -11.72 -6.28
N ALA A 67 11.59 -12.23 -7.46
CA ALA A 67 12.65 -11.64 -8.27
C ALA A 67 12.33 -10.22 -8.76
N ASP A 68 11.06 -9.94 -9.09
CA ASP A 68 10.63 -8.60 -9.50
C ASP A 68 10.75 -7.59 -8.36
N CYS A 69 10.49 -8.00 -7.11
CA CYS A 69 10.67 -7.12 -5.97
C CYS A 69 12.13 -6.70 -5.78
N HIS A 70 13.07 -7.62 -5.93
CA HIS A 70 14.51 -7.31 -5.90
C HIS A 70 14.90 -6.38 -7.05
N ARG A 71 14.51 -6.70 -8.29
CA ARG A 71 14.78 -5.87 -9.46
C ARG A 71 14.30 -4.42 -9.28
N VAL A 72 13.14 -4.23 -8.65
CA VAL A 72 12.59 -2.90 -8.37
C VAL A 72 13.45 -2.13 -7.37
N MET A 73 13.88 -2.74 -6.26
CA MET A 73 14.68 -2.06 -5.24
C MET A 73 16.09 -1.74 -5.76
N ASP A 74 16.69 -2.67 -6.52
CA ASP A 74 17.98 -2.46 -7.17
C ASP A 74 17.92 -1.31 -8.19
N ALA A 75 16.86 -1.23 -8.99
CA ALA A 75 16.65 -0.13 -9.94
C ALA A 75 16.54 1.24 -9.24
N ALA A 76 15.91 1.31 -8.06
CA ALA A 76 15.85 2.54 -7.27
C ALA A 76 17.25 2.95 -6.79
N LYS A 77 18.03 2.00 -6.24
CA LYS A 77 19.39 2.22 -5.78
C LYS A 77 20.33 2.62 -6.94
N GLU A 78 20.21 1.95 -8.07
CA GLU A 78 21.01 2.25 -9.27
C GLU A 78 20.70 3.66 -9.82
N ARG A 79 19.41 4.00 -9.95
CA ARG A 79 18.99 5.28 -10.54
C ARG A 79 19.24 6.48 -9.65
N PHE A 80 19.03 6.34 -8.32
CA PHE A 80 19.01 7.47 -7.38
C PHE A 80 20.15 7.41 -6.34
N GLY A 81 20.90 6.30 -6.25
CA GLY A 81 21.98 6.11 -5.31
C GLY A 81 21.57 5.76 -3.88
N ARG A 82 20.26 5.78 -3.57
CA ARG A 82 19.70 5.54 -2.23
C ARG A 82 18.27 5.05 -2.29
N LEU A 83 17.78 4.50 -1.16
CA LEU A 83 16.39 4.14 -0.94
C LEU A 83 15.98 4.55 0.48
N ASP A 84 15.25 5.65 0.61
CA ASP A 84 14.86 6.18 1.93
C ASP A 84 13.51 5.66 2.40
N ILE A 85 12.58 5.47 1.46
CA ILE A 85 11.18 5.19 1.77
C ILE A 85 10.68 4.05 0.89
N LEU A 86 10.02 3.08 1.50
CA LEU A 86 9.22 2.07 0.81
C LEU A 86 7.76 2.20 1.21
N ILE A 87 6.85 2.37 0.24
CA ILE A 87 5.41 2.36 0.48
C ILE A 87 4.81 1.15 -0.23
N ASN A 88 4.44 0.14 0.57
CA ASN A 88 3.81 -1.09 0.12
C ASN A 88 2.29 -0.92 0.07
N ASN A 89 1.77 -0.58 -1.12
CA ASN A 89 0.33 -0.34 -1.29
C ASN A 89 -0.36 -1.40 -2.15
N VAL A 90 0.37 -2.37 -2.73
CA VAL A 90 -0.25 -3.46 -3.50
C VAL A 90 -1.13 -4.32 -2.61
N GLY A 91 -2.33 -4.63 -3.11
CA GLY A 91 -3.31 -5.47 -2.45
C GLY A 91 -4.75 -5.05 -2.76
N GLY A 92 -5.68 -5.71 -2.12
CA GLY A 92 -7.11 -5.41 -2.22
C GLY A 92 -7.95 -6.65 -2.51
N THR A 93 -9.15 -6.68 -1.94
CA THR A 93 -10.14 -7.75 -2.07
C THR A 93 -10.40 -8.08 -3.54
N ILE A 94 -10.31 -9.35 -3.90
CA ILE A 94 -10.62 -9.87 -5.24
C ILE A 94 -12.07 -10.34 -5.27
N TRP A 95 -12.48 -11.12 -4.28
CA TRP A 95 -13.83 -11.64 -4.13
C TRP A 95 -14.50 -11.14 -2.84
N ALA A 96 -15.81 -10.95 -2.91
CA ALA A 96 -16.65 -10.56 -1.79
C ALA A 96 -17.75 -11.60 -1.61
N LYS A 97 -17.56 -12.55 -0.67
CA LYS A 97 -18.51 -13.61 -0.38
C LYS A 97 -18.29 -14.21 1.02
N PRO A 98 -19.31 -14.84 1.65
CA PRO A 98 -19.13 -15.58 2.89
C PRO A 98 -18.04 -16.66 2.75
N PHE A 99 -17.34 -16.93 3.86
CA PHE A 99 -16.10 -17.74 3.81
C PHE A 99 -16.33 -19.17 3.29
N GLU A 100 -17.45 -19.77 3.62
CA GLU A 100 -17.85 -21.12 3.16
C GLU A 100 -18.09 -21.23 1.64
N HIS A 101 -18.19 -20.10 0.93
CA HIS A 101 -18.33 -20.05 -0.53
C HIS A 101 -17.01 -19.85 -1.28
N TYR A 102 -15.89 -19.61 -0.55
CA TYR A 102 -14.58 -19.49 -1.19
C TYR A 102 -14.08 -20.85 -1.67
N GLN A 103 -13.50 -20.88 -2.85
CA GLN A 103 -12.75 -22.01 -3.37
C GLN A 103 -11.28 -21.91 -2.93
N GLU A 104 -10.57 -23.05 -2.88
CA GLU A 104 -9.16 -23.12 -2.48
C GLU A 104 -8.28 -22.09 -3.22
N HIS A 105 -8.35 -22.08 -4.57
CA HIS A 105 -7.58 -21.17 -5.41
C HIS A 105 -7.89 -19.68 -5.18
N GLU A 106 -9.12 -19.35 -4.75
CA GLU A 106 -9.50 -17.97 -4.43
C GLU A 106 -8.88 -17.53 -3.10
N ILE A 107 -8.85 -18.42 -2.11
CA ILE A 107 -8.19 -18.16 -0.82
C ILE A 107 -6.69 -17.92 -1.05
N GLU A 108 -6.04 -18.79 -1.82
CA GLU A 108 -4.63 -18.65 -2.17
C GLU A 108 -4.34 -17.33 -2.92
N ALA A 109 -5.17 -16.98 -3.90
CA ALA A 109 -5.00 -15.76 -4.69
C ALA A 109 -5.18 -14.48 -3.84
N GLU A 110 -6.12 -14.47 -2.89
CA GLU A 110 -6.31 -13.33 -1.95
C GLU A 110 -5.08 -13.15 -1.06
N VAL A 111 -4.55 -14.24 -0.50
CA VAL A 111 -3.35 -14.21 0.35
C VAL A 111 -2.13 -13.81 -0.47
N ARG A 112 -1.95 -14.42 -1.63
CA ARG A 112 -0.84 -14.12 -2.54
C ARG A 112 -0.83 -12.65 -2.94
N ARG A 113 -1.96 -12.11 -3.38
CA ARG A 113 -2.11 -10.72 -3.79
C ARG A 113 -1.89 -9.71 -2.67
N SER A 114 -2.39 -10.01 -1.46
CA SER A 114 -2.52 -8.99 -0.42
C SER A 114 -1.46 -9.09 0.69
N LEU A 115 -0.62 -10.14 0.69
CA LEU A 115 0.45 -10.34 1.68
C LEU A 115 1.84 -10.42 1.03
N PHE A 116 2.03 -11.27 0.02
CA PHE A 116 3.37 -11.57 -0.52
C PHE A 116 4.10 -10.37 -1.11
N PRO A 117 3.45 -9.45 -1.87
CA PRO A 117 4.13 -8.24 -2.36
C PRO A 117 4.74 -7.42 -1.21
N THR A 118 4.04 -7.28 -0.10
CA THR A 118 4.54 -6.55 1.07
C THR A 118 5.72 -7.28 1.72
N LEU A 119 5.63 -8.60 1.93
CA LEU A 119 6.73 -9.41 2.46
C LEU A 119 7.99 -9.30 1.60
N TRP A 120 7.86 -9.50 0.31
CA TRP A 120 9.01 -9.55 -0.60
C TRP A 120 9.62 -8.19 -0.87
N CYS A 121 8.79 -7.13 -1.00
CA CYS A 121 9.31 -5.77 -1.12
C CYS A 121 10.04 -5.33 0.16
N CYS A 122 9.52 -5.65 1.35
CA CYS A 122 10.25 -5.40 2.59
C CYS A 122 11.59 -6.14 2.63
N HIS A 123 11.58 -7.45 2.27
CA HIS A 123 12.80 -8.26 2.21
C HIS A 123 13.83 -7.65 1.24
N ALA A 124 13.40 -7.22 0.07
CA ALA A 124 14.28 -6.66 -0.95
C ALA A 124 14.80 -5.25 -0.59
N ALA A 125 14.02 -4.42 0.11
CA ALA A 125 14.42 -3.06 0.48
C ALA A 125 15.36 -3.01 1.70
N LEU A 126 15.18 -3.93 2.66
CA LEU A 126 15.94 -3.93 3.92
C LEU A 126 17.45 -3.93 3.74
N PRO A 127 18.08 -4.73 2.86
CA PRO A 127 19.54 -4.67 2.68
C PRO A 127 20.03 -3.27 2.30
N HIS A 128 19.37 -2.58 1.40
CA HIS A 128 19.75 -1.23 0.97
C HIS A 128 19.59 -0.21 2.10
N MET A 129 18.50 -0.27 2.87
CA MET A 129 18.26 0.63 4.00
C MET A 129 19.23 0.36 5.16
N LEU A 130 19.58 -0.90 5.40
CA LEU A 130 20.54 -1.30 6.44
C LEU A 130 21.96 -0.85 6.11
N GLU A 131 22.40 -1.00 4.85
CA GLU A 131 23.67 -0.46 4.38
C GLU A 131 23.75 1.07 4.58
N GLN A 132 22.61 1.75 4.38
CA GLN A 132 22.47 3.20 4.52
C GLN A 132 22.36 3.65 6.00
N GLY A 133 21.99 2.75 6.91
CA GLY A 133 21.73 3.03 8.34
C GLY A 133 20.47 3.86 8.59
N SER A 134 19.58 3.96 7.62
CA SER A 134 18.31 4.72 7.75
C SER A 134 17.28 4.26 6.74
N GLY A 135 15.98 4.30 7.12
CA GLY A 135 14.88 3.99 6.23
C GLY A 135 13.51 4.13 6.89
N ALA A 136 12.48 4.31 6.09
CA ALA A 136 11.10 4.28 6.52
C ALA A 136 10.26 3.37 5.61
N ILE A 137 9.62 2.37 6.19
CA ILE A 137 8.69 1.47 5.49
C ILE A 137 7.27 1.77 5.97
N VAL A 138 6.36 2.00 5.04
CA VAL A 138 4.93 2.15 5.34
C VAL A 138 4.15 1.11 4.56
N ASN A 139 3.53 0.20 5.29
CA ASN A 139 2.69 -0.86 4.73
C ASN A 139 1.22 -0.43 4.72
N VAL A 140 0.53 -0.59 3.60
CA VAL A 140 -0.91 -0.34 3.54
C VAL A 140 -1.66 -1.61 3.88
N SER A 141 -2.10 -1.69 5.13
CA SER A 141 -2.96 -2.75 5.66
C SER A 141 -4.44 -2.48 5.34
N SER A 142 -5.35 -2.73 6.27
CA SER A 142 -6.78 -2.43 6.17
C SER A 142 -7.47 -2.60 7.52
N ILE A 143 -8.52 -1.84 7.80
CA ILE A 143 -9.45 -2.13 8.91
C ILE A 143 -10.26 -3.42 8.67
N ALA A 144 -10.22 -3.99 7.46
CA ALA A 144 -10.90 -5.23 7.10
C ALA A 144 -10.32 -6.48 7.77
N THR A 145 -9.39 -6.33 8.72
CA THR A 145 -8.99 -7.40 9.66
C THR A 145 -10.16 -7.87 10.52
N ARG A 146 -11.23 -7.07 10.61
CA ARG A 146 -12.54 -7.45 11.12
C ARG A 146 -13.64 -6.97 10.17
N SER A 147 -14.10 -7.85 9.29
CA SER A 147 -15.07 -7.50 8.24
C SER A 147 -15.86 -8.71 7.75
N LEU A 148 -17.00 -8.45 7.11
CA LEU A 148 -17.81 -9.44 6.43
C LEU A 148 -17.24 -9.85 5.06
N ASN A 149 -17.57 -11.04 4.60
CA ASN A 149 -17.47 -11.50 3.20
C ASN A 149 -16.09 -11.39 2.53
N ARG A 150 -15.00 -11.25 3.30
CA ARG A 150 -13.63 -11.13 2.78
C ARG A 150 -12.59 -11.66 3.78
N VAL A 151 -12.88 -12.82 4.37
CA VAL A 151 -12.05 -13.44 5.41
C VAL A 151 -10.59 -13.68 4.94
N PRO A 152 -10.32 -14.23 3.73
CA PRO A 152 -8.95 -14.44 3.27
C PRO A 152 -8.17 -13.13 3.11
N TYR A 153 -8.81 -12.08 2.63
CA TYR A 153 -8.23 -10.74 2.57
C TYR A 153 -7.91 -10.20 3.97
N GLY A 154 -8.85 -10.36 4.92
CA GLY A 154 -8.66 -9.96 6.31
C GLY A 154 -7.47 -10.68 6.96
N ALA A 155 -7.34 -11.99 6.73
CA ALA A 155 -6.21 -12.79 7.20
C ALA A 155 -4.87 -12.29 6.61
N ALA A 156 -4.84 -12.00 5.30
CA ALA A 156 -3.65 -11.44 4.64
C ALA A 156 -3.25 -10.08 5.25
N LYS A 157 -4.22 -9.20 5.52
CA LYS A 157 -3.96 -7.88 6.12
C LYS A 157 -3.59 -7.95 7.60
N GLY A 158 -4.12 -8.94 8.34
CA GLY A 158 -3.62 -9.30 9.68
C GLY A 158 -2.14 -9.73 9.65
N GLY A 159 -1.75 -10.50 8.61
CA GLY A 159 -0.35 -10.83 8.34
C GLY A 159 0.52 -9.61 8.10
N VAL A 160 0.03 -8.60 7.37
CA VAL A 160 0.74 -7.31 7.16
C VAL A 160 0.94 -6.57 8.49
N ASN A 161 -0.06 -6.58 9.40
CA ASN A 161 0.07 -5.95 10.71
C ASN A 161 1.16 -6.64 11.55
N ALA A 162 1.16 -7.98 11.59
CA ALA A 162 2.18 -8.76 12.30
C ALA A 162 3.58 -8.55 11.70
N LEU A 163 3.72 -8.60 10.36
CA LEU A 163 4.96 -8.29 9.66
C LEU A 163 5.51 -6.91 10.05
N THR A 164 4.65 -5.90 10.08
CA THR A 164 5.02 -4.51 10.44
C THR A 164 5.62 -4.46 11.85
N ALA A 165 4.95 -5.07 12.82
CA ALA A 165 5.41 -5.09 14.21
C ALA A 165 6.75 -5.85 14.37
N CYS A 166 6.89 -7.01 13.72
CA CYS A 166 8.13 -7.81 13.78
C CYS A 166 9.31 -7.06 13.14
N LEU A 167 9.14 -6.50 11.94
CA LEU A 167 10.21 -5.77 11.26
C LEU A 167 10.62 -4.50 12.01
N ALA A 168 9.65 -3.80 12.63
CA ALA A 168 9.94 -2.67 13.48
C ALA A 168 10.79 -3.08 14.69
N PHE A 169 10.42 -4.15 15.37
CA PHE A 169 11.14 -4.67 16.53
C PHE A 169 12.59 -5.07 16.18
N GLU A 170 12.79 -5.74 15.05
CA GLU A 170 14.12 -6.17 14.60
C GLU A 170 15.05 -5.04 14.15
N ASN A 171 14.47 -3.92 13.63
CA ASN A 171 15.27 -2.95 12.88
C ASN A 171 15.29 -1.53 13.48
N ALA A 172 14.54 -1.26 14.56
CA ALA A 172 14.49 0.08 15.17
C ALA A 172 15.87 0.59 15.61
N GLN A 173 16.68 -0.26 16.24
CA GLN A 173 18.05 0.09 16.65
C GLN A 173 19.03 0.25 15.48
N ARG A 174 18.60 -0.14 14.28
CA ARG A 174 19.40 -0.06 13.04
C ARG A 174 19.00 1.13 12.19
N GLY A 175 18.20 2.07 12.76
CA GLY A 175 17.78 3.31 12.11
C GLY A 175 16.62 3.15 11.12
N ILE A 176 15.88 2.03 11.14
CA ILE A 176 14.76 1.78 10.22
C ILE A 176 13.45 1.79 10.99
N ARG A 177 12.51 2.60 10.55
CA ARG A 177 11.13 2.63 11.05
C ARG A 177 10.23 1.82 10.13
N VAL A 178 9.35 1.02 10.69
CA VAL A 178 8.36 0.25 9.94
C VAL A 178 6.99 0.46 10.57
N ASN A 179 6.06 1.03 9.82
CA ASN A 179 4.70 1.28 10.26
C ASN A 179 3.68 0.80 9.21
N ALA A 180 2.43 0.71 9.59
CA ALA A 180 1.34 0.47 8.66
C ALA A 180 0.25 1.54 8.83
N THR A 181 -0.48 1.82 7.76
CA THR A 181 -1.80 2.41 7.82
C THR A 181 -2.86 1.33 7.58
N ALA A 182 -4.02 1.46 8.19
CA ALA A 182 -5.16 0.58 7.95
C ALA A 182 -6.35 1.40 7.40
N PRO A 183 -6.42 1.56 6.06
CA PRO A 183 -7.52 2.26 5.41
C PRO A 183 -8.88 1.64 5.70
N GLY A 184 -9.88 2.51 5.91
CA GLY A 184 -11.29 2.19 5.86
C GLY A 184 -11.85 2.19 4.44
N GLY A 185 -13.17 2.32 4.32
CA GLY A 185 -13.82 2.60 3.05
C GLY A 185 -13.23 3.86 2.42
N THR A 186 -12.82 3.77 1.16
CA THR A 186 -12.14 4.87 0.47
C THR A 186 -12.80 5.15 -0.86
N GLU A 187 -13.26 6.39 -1.04
CA GLU A 187 -13.73 6.89 -2.33
C GLU A 187 -12.52 7.13 -3.24
N ALA A 188 -12.49 6.42 -4.33
CA ALA A 188 -11.49 6.57 -5.37
C ALA A 188 -12.16 6.71 -6.73
N PRO A 189 -11.51 7.34 -7.71
CA PRO A 189 -12.00 7.32 -9.09
C PRO A 189 -12.28 5.90 -9.57
N PRO A 190 -13.22 5.73 -10.53
CA PRO A 190 -13.51 4.41 -11.09
C PRO A 190 -12.23 3.67 -11.51
N ARG A 191 -12.13 2.39 -11.16
CA ARG A 191 -10.94 1.60 -11.45
C ARG A 191 -10.79 1.36 -12.95
N ARG A 192 -9.64 1.75 -13.49
CA ARG A 192 -9.22 1.40 -14.86
C ARG A 192 -8.62 -0.01 -14.92
N ILE A 193 -8.07 -0.48 -13.80
CA ILE A 193 -7.51 -1.83 -13.63
C ILE A 193 -8.42 -2.57 -12.65
N PRO A 194 -9.30 -3.47 -13.10
CA PRO A 194 -10.15 -4.24 -12.22
C PRO A 194 -9.35 -5.23 -11.36
N ARG A 195 -9.80 -5.52 -10.16
CA ARG A 195 -9.21 -6.56 -9.30
C ARG A 195 -9.61 -7.97 -9.71
N ASN A 196 -10.84 -8.10 -10.18
CA ASN A 196 -11.42 -9.30 -10.77
C ASN A 196 -12.03 -8.91 -12.12
N THR A 197 -11.78 -9.71 -13.14
CA THR A 197 -12.32 -9.51 -14.49
C THR A 197 -13.57 -10.35 -14.77
N ALA A 198 -13.92 -11.29 -13.86
CA ALA A 198 -15.12 -12.08 -13.97
C ALA A 198 -16.38 -11.21 -13.72
N GLU A 199 -17.42 -11.50 -14.46
CA GLU A 199 -18.72 -10.87 -14.23
C GLU A 199 -19.30 -11.33 -12.89
N GLN A 200 -19.74 -10.37 -12.07
CA GLN A 200 -20.34 -10.66 -10.77
C GLN A 200 -21.79 -11.15 -10.94
N SER A 201 -22.11 -12.26 -10.28
CA SER A 201 -23.49 -12.71 -10.13
C SER A 201 -24.31 -11.72 -9.28
N GLU A 202 -25.63 -11.78 -9.38
CA GLU A 202 -26.52 -10.96 -8.54
C GLU A 202 -26.27 -11.20 -7.03
N GLN A 203 -25.97 -12.45 -6.65
CA GLN A 203 -25.66 -12.79 -5.27
C GLN A 203 -24.34 -12.16 -4.80
N GLU A 204 -23.32 -12.12 -5.63
CA GLU A 204 -22.04 -11.46 -5.31
C GLU A 204 -22.18 -9.94 -5.17
N LYS A 205 -23.08 -9.32 -5.94
CA LYS A 205 -23.42 -7.90 -5.77
C LYS A 205 -24.08 -7.64 -4.41
N VAL A 206 -24.98 -8.53 -3.96
CA VAL A 206 -25.59 -8.44 -2.62
C VAL A 206 -24.51 -8.57 -1.53
N TRP A 207 -23.61 -9.53 -1.62
CA TRP A 207 -22.53 -9.71 -0.65
C TRP A 207 -21.57 -8.51 -0.63
N TYR A 208 -21.30 -7.93 -1.80
CA TYR A 208 -20.48 -6.72 -1.88
C TYR A 208 -21.18 -5.52 -1.22
N GLN A 209 -22.50 -5.35 -1.44
CA GLN A 209 -23.28 -4.29 -0.78
C GLN A 209 -23.26 -4.43 0.75
N GLN A 210 -23.31 -5.65 1.29
CA GLN A 210 -23.18 -5.88 2.73
C GLN A 210 -21.84 -5.38 3.30
N ILE A 211 -20.74 -5.47 2.51
CA ILE A 211 -19.44 -4.89 2.92
C ILE A 211 -19.53 -3.36 2.97
N VAL A 212 -20.18 -2.75 1.98
CA VAL A 212 -20.37 -1.29 1.92
C VAL A 212 -21.16 -0.82 3.13
N ASP A 213 -22.31 -1.46 3.40
CA ASP A 213 -23.20 -1.13 4.51
C ASP A 213 -22.47 -1.27 5.86
N GLN A 214 -21.82 -2.42 6.10
CA GLN A 214 -21.04 -2.66 7.31
C GLN A 214 -19.96 -1.59 7.50
N THR A 215 -19.26 -1.21 6.42
CA THR A 215 -18.18 -0.23 6.50
C THR A 215 -18.70 1.15 6.89
N VAL A 216 -19.85 1.59 6.36
CA VAL A 216 -20.48 2.85 6.75
C VAL A 216 -21.02 2.79 8.18
N ASP A 217 -21.65 1.67 8.55
CA ASP A 217 -22.25 1.52 9.87
C ASP A 217 -21.21 1.49 10.99
N SER A 218 -20.07 0.83 10.78
CA SER A 218 -18.97 0.78 11.77
C SER A 218 -18.16 2.07 11.85
N THR A 219 -18.17 2.89 10.80
CA THR A 219 -17.43 4.16 10.78
C THR A 219 -18.15 5.24 11.58
N LEU A 220 -17.48 5.86 12.59
CA LEU A 220 -18.07 6.93 13.40
C LEU A 220 -18.41 8.17 12.56
N MET A 221 -17.61 8.48 11.55
CA MET A 221 -17.85 9.59 10.62
C MET A 221 -18.93 9.32 9.59
N LYS A 222 -19.50 8.11 9.52
CA LYS A 222 -20.61 7.71 8.65
C LYS A 222 -20.40 8.01 7.16
N ARG A 223 -19.16 7.96 6.70
CA ARG A 223 -18.78 8.15 5.30
C ARG A 223 -17.52 7.38 4.95
N TYR A 224 -17.28 7.22 3.67
CA TYR A 224 -15.97 6.84 3.16
C TYR A 224 -14.98 8.02 3.29
N GLY A 225 -13.71 7.69 3.46
CA GLY A 225 -12.62 8.66 3.35
C GLY A 225 -12.21 8.86 1.89
N SER A 226 -11.57 9.98 1.59
CA SER A 226 -10.98 10.24 0.28
C SER A 226 -9.60 9.58 0.13
N VAL A 227 -9.11 9.45 -1.10
CA VAL A 227 -7.73 9.03 -1.35
C VAL A 227 -6.70 10.00 -0.76
N ASP A 228 -7.05 11.29 -0.64
CA ASP A 228 -6.20 12.32 -0.01
C ASP A 228 -6.04 12.12 1.49
N GLU A 229 -7.12 11.75 2.19
CA GLU A 229 -7.08 11.45 3.62
C GLU A 229 -6.21 10.22 3.89
N GLN A 230 -6.27 9.20 3.03
CA GLN A 230 -5.39 8.04 3.13
C GLN A 230 -3.92 8.41 2.84
N ALA A 231 -3.68 9.17 1.77
CA ALA A 231 -2.33 9.60 1.39
C ALA A 231 -1.66 10.45 2.46
N GLY A 232 -2.43 11.32 3.15
CA GLY A 232 -1.91 12.14 4.25
C GLY A 232 -1.30 11.32 5.37
N ALA A 233 -2.01 10.29 5.84
CA ALA A 233 -1.53 9.41 6.91
C ALA A 233 -0.30 8.59 6.47
N ILE A 234 -0.28 8.09 5.23
CA ILE A 234 0.85 7.33 4.67
C ILE A 234 2.10 8.21 4.61
N LEU A 235 1.97 9.42 4.06
CA LEU A 235 3.09 10.36 3.93
C LEU A 235 3.59 10.85 5.28
N PHE A 236 2.70 11.10 6.25
CA PHE A 236 3.09 11.42 7.62
C PHE A 236 3.98 10.31 8.22
N LEU A 237 3.56 9.04 8.16
CA LEU A 237 4.35 7.93 8.69
C LEU A 237 5.67 7.72 7.93
N ALA A 238 5.73 8.08 6.65
CA ALA A 238 6.95 8.02 5.83
C ALA A 238 7.93 9.17 6.14
N SER A 239 7.44 10.30 6.65
CA SER A 239 8.22 11.52 6.86
C SER A 239 9.06 11.49 8.14
N ASP A 240 9.97 12.45 8.26
CA ASP A 240 10.77 12.66 9.48
C ASP A 240 9.93 13.19 10.66
N GLU A 241 8.71 13.70 10.42
CA GLU A 241 7.77 14.08 11.49
C GLU A 241 7.33 12.87 12.32
N ALA A 242 7.35 11.66 11.75
CA ALA A 242 7.10 10.40 12.44
C ALA A 242 8.37 9.73 12.99
N SER A 243 9.44 10.48 13.23
CA SER A 243 10.76 9.94 13.62
C SER A 243 10.75 9.11 14.92
N TYR A 244 9.78 9.31 15.81
CA TYR A 244 9.62 8.53 17.04
C TYR A 244 8.45 7.55 16.99
N ILE A 245 7.95 7.21 15.77
CA ILE A 245 6.85 6.27 15.55
C ILE A 245 7.37 5.08 14.75
N THR A 246 7.29 3.88 15.34
CA THR A 246 7.59 2.61 14.68
C THR A 246 6.77 1.47 15.28
N GLY A 247 6.45 0.45 14.50
CA GLY A 247 5.72 -0.73 14.93
C GLY A 247 4.20 -0.56 15.04
N VAL A 248 3.65 0.59 14.64
CA VAL A 248 2.21 0.84 14.74
C VAL A 248 1.47 0.48 13.45
N THR A 249 0.23 0.04 13.61
CA THR A 249 -0.77 0.04 12.55
C THR A 249 -1.77 1.15 12.85
N LEU A 250 -1.74 2.23 12.09
CA LEU A 250 -2.59 3.40 12.26
C LEU A 250 -3.91 3.23 11.49
N PRO A 251 -5.07 3.08 12.17
CA PRO A 251 -6.36 3.06 11.48
C PRO A 251 -6.67 4.43 10.84
N VAL A 252 -7.03 4.41 9.57
CA VAL A 252 -7.49 5.57 8.79
C VAL A 252 -8.88 5.25 8.26
N GLY A 253 -9.79 4.96 9.19
CA GLY A 253 -11.11 4.41 8.94
C GLY A 253 -12.26 5.25 9.50
N GLY A 254 -12.03 6.55 9.78
CA GLY A 254 -13.08 7.43 10.31
C GLY A 254 -13.67 6.98 11.64
N GLY A 255 -12.85 6.35 12.52
CA GLY A 255 -13.22 5.83 13.83
C GLY A 255 -13.52 4.33 13.86
N ASP A 256 -13.56 3.64 12.72
CA ASP A 256 -13.50 2.18 12.69
C ASP A 256 -12.04 1.73 12.86
N LEU A 257 -11.81 0.83 13.81
CA LEU A 257 -10.48 0.38 14.21
C LEU A 257 -10.12 -1.00 13.64
N GLY A 258 -11.09 -1.67 13.01
CA GLY A 258 -10.92 -3.04 12.50
C GLY A 258 -11.17 -4.14 13.51
#